data_09c919954896bc7472c91482facb9c23
#
_entry.id   09c919954896bc7472c91482facb9c23
#
_cell.length_a   1.000
_cell.length_b   1.000
_cell.length_c   1.000
_cell.angle_alpha   90.00
_cell.angle_beta   90.00
_cell.angle_gamma   90.00
#
_symmetry.space_group_name_H-M   'P 1'
#
loop_
_entity.id
_entity.type
_entity.pdbx_description
1 polymer ?
#
loop_
_entity_poly.entity_id
_entity_poly.type
_entity_poly.pdbx_seq_one_letter_code
_entity_poly.pdbx_strand_id
1 'polypeptide(L)'
;VVDPATEEQVTEFKDCGPEAVDNAVARARASFESGVWRDKPPSERAKILWRVGELIDQNAELLAELESLNAGMTPLQAQGTV
;
A
#
# COMPACT_ATOMS: atom_id res chain seq x y z
N VAL A 1 6.90 -6.37 -13.06
CA VAL A 1 7.60 -6.63 -11.79
C VAL A 1 8.43 -7.90 -11.92
N VAL A 2 9.67 -7.82 -11.57
CA VAL A 2 10.65 -8.91 -11.69
C VAL A 2 11.19 -9.27 -10.30
N ASP A 3 11.24 -10.56 -9.99
CA ASP A 3 11.89 -11.04 -8.78
C ASP A 3 13.40 -10.85 -8.91
N PRO A 4 14.05 -10.01 -8.08
CA PRO A 4 15.48 -9.75 -8.23
C PRO A 4 16.39 -10.95 -7.90
N ALA A 5 15.89 -11.94 -7.18
CA ALA A 5 16.65 -13.14 -6.85
C ALA A 5 16.71 -14.15 -8.00
N THR A 6 15.63 -14.32 -8.75
CA THR A 6 15.51 -15.30 -9.85
C THR A 6 15.53 -14.67 -11.23
N GLU A 7 15.32 -13.35 -11.31
CA GLU A 7 15.13 -12.56 -12.55
C GLU A 7 13.89 -12.98 -13.35
N GLU A 8 12.99 -13.76 -12.74
CA GLU A 8 11.74 -14.15 -13.35
C GLU A 8 10.67 -13.06 -13.17
N GLN A 9 9.81 -12.93 -14.18
CA GLN A 9 8.67 -12.03 -14.11
C GLN A 9 7.64 -12.55 -13.12
N VAL A 10 7.30 -11.75 -12.08
CA VAL A 10 6.29 -12.07 -11.09
C VAL A 10 4.91 -11.71 -11.61
N THR A 11 4.78 -10.51 -12.19
CA THR A 11 3.53 -9.99 -12.75
C THR A 11 3.83 -8.83 -13.68
N GLU A 12 2.81 -8.42 -14.43
CA GLU A 12 2.86 -7.20 -15.24
C GLU A 12 1.60 -6.36 -15.03
N PHE A 13 1.70 -5.08 -15.27
CA PHE A 13 0.56 -4.17 -15.27
C PHE A 13 0.83 -3.04 -16.26
N LYS A 14 -0.25 -2.40 -16.72
CA LYS A 14 -0.17 -1.26 -17.62
C LYS A 14 0.23 -0.01 -16.86
N ASP A 15 1.14 0.78 -17.44
CA ASP A 15 1.38 2.13 -16.96
C ASP A 15 0.14 3.00 -17.19
N CYS A 16 -0.17 3.83 -16.19
CA CYS A 16 -1.23 4.83 -16.32
C CYS A 16 -0.76 6.00 -17.15
N GLY A 17 -1.62 6.46 -18.06
CA GLY A 17 -1.37 7.66 -18.84
C GLY A 17 -1.57 8.95 -18.03
N PRO A 18 -1.23 10.13 -18.61
CA PRO A 18 -1.40 11.43 -17.95
C PRO A 18 -2.84 11.69 -17.48
N GLU A 19 -3.84 11.24 -18.23
CA GLU A 19 -5.24 11.39 -17.87
C GLU A 19 -5.60 10.66 -16.58
N ALA A 20 -5.07 9.46 -16.38
CA ALA A 20 -5.28 8.71 -15.15
C ALA A 20 -4.64 9.41 -13.95
N VAL A 21 -3.49 10.04 -14.14
CA VAL A 21 -2.82 10.83 -13.09
C VAL A 21 -3.65 12.07 -12.74
N ASP A 22 -4.15 12.79 -13.74
CA ASP A 22 -5.02 13.96 -13.53
C ASP A 22 -6.29 13.57 -12.77
N ASN A 23 -6.92 12.46 -13.13
CA ASN A 23 -8.10 11.96 -12.44
C ASN A 23 -7.79 11.57 -10.98
N ALA A 24 -6.64 10.94 -10.73
CA ALA A 24 -6.23 10.58 -9.38
C ALA A 24 -6.02 11.82 -8.50
N VAL A 25 -5.35 12.83 -9.02
CA VAL A 25 -5.14 14.11 -8.32
C VAL A 25 -6.47 14.80 -8.05
N ALA A 26 -7.38 14.84 -9.02
CA ALA A 26 -8.70 15.45 -8.86
C ALA A 26 -9.51 14.75 -7.76
N ARG A 27 -9.49 13.42 -7.71
CA ARG A 27 -10.17 12.64 -6.67
C ARG A 27 -9.57 12.87 -5.29
N ALA A 28 -8.25 12.91 -5.19
CA ALA A 28 -7.56 13.20 -3.93
C ALA A 28 -7.93 14.60 -3.42
N ARG A 29 -7.95 15.59 -4.30
CA ARG A 29 -8.34 16.96 -3.94
C ARG A 29 -9.80 17.04 -3.50
N ALA A 30 -10.71 16.41 -4.22
CA ALA A 30 -12.13 16.37 -3.88
C ALA A 30 -12.35 15.70 -2.51
N SER A 31 -11.67 14.60 -2.24
CA SER A 31 -11.74 13.91 -0.95
C SER A 31 -11.26 14.80 0.18
N PHE A 32 -10.15 15.50 0.01
CA PHE A 32 -9.61 16.43 1.01
C PHE A 32 -10.59 17.58 1.28
N GLU A 33 -11.09 18.21 0.24
CA GLU A 33 -12.01 19.35 0.35
C GLU A 33 -13.38 18.96 0.92
N SER A 34 -13.81 17.72 0.73
CA SER A 34 -15.05 17.22 1.32
C SER A 34 -15.01 17.15 2.86
N GLY A 35 -13.81 17.10 3.43
CA GLY A 35 -13.63 16.98 4.87
C GLY A 35 -13.91 15.60 5.44
N VAL A 36 -14.14 14.59 4.61
CA VAL A 36 -14.50 13.22 5.05
C VAL A 36 -13.48 12.62 6.01
N TRP A 37 -12.23 12.99 5.87
CA TRP A 37 -11.15 12.61 6.76
C TRP A 37 -10.64 13.77 7.61
N ARG A 38 -10.36 14.90 6.98
CA ARG A 38 -9.81 16.10 7.63
C ARG A 38 -10.65 16.57 8.83
N ASP A 39 -11.98 16.54 8.70
CA ASP A 39 -12.89 17.05 9.72
C ASP A 39 -13.29 15.99 10.75
N LYS A 40 -12.79 14.76 10.64
CA LYS A 40 -12.98 13.74 11.68
C LYS A 40 -12.25 14.13 12.96
N PRO A 41 -12.86 13.88 14.14
CA PRO A 41 -12.15 14.01 15.41
C PRO A 41 -10.88 13.14 15.42
N PRO A 42 -9.78 13.62 16.05
CA PRO A 42 -8.54 12.84 16.13
C PRO A 42 -8.72 11.43 16.70
N SER A 43 -9.63 11.25 17.65
CA SER A 43 -9.94 9.93 18.23
C SER A 43 -10.54 8.96 17.22
N GLU A 44 -11.37 9.43 16.30
CA GLU A 44 -11.92 8.58 15.23
C GLU A 44 -10.89 8.24 14.16
N ARG A 45 -10.04 9.19 13.80
CA ARG A 45 -8.90 8.93 12.90
C ARG A 45 -7.95 7.89 13.50
N ALA A 46 -7.67 8.01 14.80
CA ALA A 46 -6.83 7.05 15.51
C ALA A 46 -7.42 5.63 15.49
N LYS A 47 -8.72 5.47 15.65
CA LYS A 47 -9.40 4.17 15.55
C LYS A 47 -9.25 3.54 14.17
N ILE A 48 -9.37 4.33 13.11
CA ILE A 48 -9.20 3.86 11.74
C ILE A 48 -7.77 3.39 11.50
N LEU A 49 -6.78 4.17 11.93
CA LEU A 49 -5.37 3.81 11.81
C LEU A 49 -5.01 2.58 12.63
N TRP A 50 -5.60 2.42 13.82
CA TRP A 50 -5.46 1.21 14.62
C TRP A 50 -5.98 -0.01 13.87
N ARG A 51 -7.14 0.13 13.22
CA ARG A 51 -7.71 -0.97 12.42
C ARG A 51 -6.82 -1.32 11.22
N VAL A 52 -6.18 -0.35 10.60
CA VAL A 52 -5.18 -0.59 9.56
C VAL A 52 -4.03 -1.45 10.09
N GLY A 53 -3.51 -1.11 11.28
CA GLY A 53 -2.47 -1.90 11.95
C GLY A 53 -2.91 -3.34 12.22
N GLU A 54 -4.13 -3.55 12.71
CA GLU A 54 -4.68 -4.90 12.93
C GLU A 54 -4.76 -5.70 11.63
N LEU A 55 -5.19 -5.07 10.53
CA LEU A 55 -5.26 -5.72 9.23
C LEU A 55 -3.89 -6.08 8.68
N ILE A 56 -2.88 -5.24 8.91
CA ILE A 56 -1.49 -5.54 8.55
C ILE A 56 -1.01 -6.76 9.34
N ASP A 57 -1.25 -6.81 10.65
CA ASP A 57 -0.89 -7.96 11.48
C ASP A 57 -1.57 -9.25 11.01
N GLN A 58 -2.85 -9.19 10.67
CA GLN A 58 -3.61 -10.34 10.16
C GLN A 58 -3.10 -10.85 8.81
N ASN A 59 -2.47 -10.00 8.02
CA ASN A 59 -1.94 -10.31 6.69
C ASN A 59 -0.41 -10.29 6.64
N ALA A 60 0.26 -10.33 7.80
CA ALA A 60 1.71 -10.16 7.90
C ALA A 60 2.49 -11.18 7.06
N GLU A 61 2.08 -12.43 7.05
CA GLU A 61 2.76 -13.48 6.26
C GLU A 61 2.66 -13.21 4.76
N LEU A 62 1.47 -12.87 4.26
CA LEU A 62 1.28 -12.54 2.85
C LEU A 62 2.06 -11.30 2.45
N LEU A 63 2.02 -10.25 3.26
CA LEU A 63 2.73 -9.01 2.99
C LEU A 63 4.25 -9.22 2.98
N ALA A 64 4.78 -10.01 3.91
CA ALA A 64 6.20 -10.35 3.95
C ALA A 64 6.63 -11.16 2.73
N GLU A 65 5.80 -12.10 2.28
CA GLU A 65 6.06 -12.89 1.05
C GLU A 65 6.11 -11.98 -0.18
N LEU A 66 5.17 -11.07 -0.33
CA LEU A 66 5.13 -10.12 -1.44
C LEU A 66 6.33 -9.17 -1.41
N GLU A 67 6.72 -8.70 -0.24
CA GLU A 67 7.89 -7.85 -0.08
C GLU A 67 9.18 -8.59 -0.45
N SER A 68 9.32 -9.84 -0.05
CA SER A 68 10.44 -10.69 -0.42
C SER A 68 10.54 -10.89 -1.94
N LEU A 69 9.42 -11.15 -2.60
CA LEU A 69 9.36 -11.31 -4.07
C LEU A 69 9.71 -10.02 -4.81
N ASN A 70 9.22 -8.88 -4.36
CA ASN A 70 9.44 -7.60 -5.04
C ASN A 70 10.83 -7.01 -4.81
N ALA A 71 11.32 -7.08 -3.58
CA ALA A 71 12.57 -6.41 -3.17
C ALA A 71 13.77 -7.34 -3.07
N GLY A 72 13.57 -8.65 -3.19
CA GLY A 72 14.66 -9.63 -3.04
C GLY A 72 15.16 -9.82 -1.61
N MET A 73 14.40 -9.34 -0.63
CA MET A 73 14.72 -9.53 0.79
C MET A 73 14.59 -10.99 1.19
N THR A 74 15.40 -11.42 2.17
CA THR A 74 15.15 -12.71 2.80
C THR A 74 13.80 -12.69 3.54
N PRO A 75 13.13 -13.85 3.69
CA PRO A 75 11.86 -13.89 4.42
C PRO A 75 11.91 -13.28 5.82
N LEU A 76 13.02 -13.48 6.53
CA LEU A 76 13.21 -12.92 7.87
C LEU A 76 13.28 -11.39 7.85
N GLN A 77 14.00 -10.82 6.89
CA GLN A 77 14.08 -9.35 6.72
C GLN A 77 12.71 -8.78 6.35
N ALA A 78 12.00 -9.43 5.45
CA ALA A 78 10.67 -9.01 5.01
C ALA A 78 9.68 -9.00 6.17
N GLN A 79 9.70 -9.98 7.06
CA GLN A 79 8.88 -10.01 8.27
C GLN A 79 9.17 -8.82 9.20
N GLY A 80 10.41 -8.41 9.30
CA GLY A 80 10.79 -7.24 10.10
C GLY A 80 10.40 -5.90 9.49
N THR A 81 10.12 -5.86 8.21
CA THR A 81 9.74 -4.65 7.47
C THR A 81 8.22 -4.39 7.51
N VAL A 82 7.43 -5.44 7.55
CA VAL A 82 5.95 -5.38 7.57
C VAL A 82 5.35 -4.97 8.95
#